data_12e1520c9afb0a78630fa11407322dc1
#
_entry.id   12e1520c9afb0a78630fa11407322dc1
#
_cell.length_a   1.000
_cell.length_b   1.000
_cell.length_c   1.000
_cell.angle_alpha   90.00
_cell.angle_beta   90.00
_cell.angle_gamma   90.00
#
_symmetry.space_group_name_H-M   'P 1'
#
loop_
_entity.id
_entity.type
_entity.pdbx_description
1 polymer ?
#
loop_
_entity_poly.entity_id
_entity_poly.type
_entity_poly.pdbx_seq_one_letter_code
_entity_poly.pdbx_strand_id
1 'polypeptide(L)'
;MKMNLINIPLILKGYPIHKAFKTLIKIKNLSISEFEEYIKCKQSEIVNFHIRHNQFYKEIVKNENWRWEDLPVLTKRDIQVELDVRIPSLIKSYYINKTSGSTGTPFYFAKDKFCHALTWANIQSCFSEHQVYGKKQARFYGISQNKKEYLYDRMKDFFLNRYRFNVFNLSENSFNNWVVNFSKIKYVYLNGYTSVLVLFSKYLQSKNLVLKEICPSLKKCIVTSEMCFKEDKLLMEKYFGVQVINEYGASELDLIAFQNKENEWLINTSTLFVEILDNHNNPVPDGQSGRIVITSLYNKANPFIKYDVGDIGSIQRINAKKVILKKLEGRNDDYVILADGTKAIGLTFYYVIKSIIEKKNSIKEIKIKQIEIDFFELEYVSDKVLTNTQKSEINIEMIKFLNYEVKVDFKKLNHLKRTKRGKLKQFTSLINKT
;
A
#
# COMPACT_ATOMS: atom_id res chain seq x y z
N MET A 1 19.17 16.65 18.48
CA MET A 1 18.37 15.43 18.16
C MET A 1 19.21 14.22 18.56
N LYS A 2 18.78 13.42 19.53
CA LYS A 2 19.52 12.20 19.94
C LYS A 2 19.60 11.25 18.74
N MET A 3 20.79 10.76 18.44
CA MET A 3 21.04 9.81 17.36
C MET A 3 20.27 8.52 17.66
N ASN A 4 19.25 8.22 16.86
CA ASN A 4 18.48 6.99 17.03
C ASN A 4 19.22 5.85 16.32
N LEU A 5 19.40 4.72 17.01
CA LEU A 5 20.07 3.51 16.46
C LEU A 5 19.51 3.09 15.09
N ILE A 6 18.23 3.34 14.85
CA ILE A 6 17.56 3.09 13.55
C ILE A 6 18.23 3.83 12.38
N ASN A 7 18.83 4.99 12.61
CA ASN A 7 19.45 5.80 11.57
C ASN A 7 20.89 5.38 11.26
N ILE A 8 21.53 4.57 12.10
CA ILE A 8 22.91 4.13 11.90
C ILE A 8 23.12 3.45 10.53
N PRO A 9 22.31 2.46 10.13
CA PRO A 9 22.50 1.82 8.83
C PRO A 9 22.31 2.78 7.63
N LEU A 10 21.46 3.81 7.79
CA LEU A 10 21.25 4.82 6.75
C LEU A 10 22.47 5.75 6.65
N ILE A 11 23.00 6.19 7.78
CA ILE A 11 24.19 7.06 7.85
C ILE A 11 25.41 6.32 7.29
N LEU A 12 25.64 5.07 7.70
CA LEU A 12 26.76 4.26 7.20
C LEU A 12 26.71 4.02 5.69
N LYS A 13 25.51 3.98 5.09
CA LYS A 13 25.32 3.90 3.63
C LYS A 13 25.38 5.27 2.94
N GLY A 14 25.70 6.34 3.66
CA GLY A 14 25.83 7.69 3.14
C GLY A 14 24.50 8.35 2.74
N TYR A 15 23.37 7.95 3.36
CA TYR A 15 22.10 8.66 3.17
C TYR A 15 22.06 9.90 4.06
N PRO A 16 21.77 11.10 3.51
CA PRO A 16 21.83 12.37 4.25
C PRO A 16 20.59 12.61 5.12
N ILE A 17 20.34 11.69 6.08
CA ILE A 17 19.12 11.67 6.88
C ILE A 17 18.92 12.95 7.71
N HIS A 18 20.00 13.55 8.25
CA HIS A 18 19.90 14.81 8.97
C HIS A 18 19.46 15.97 8.09
N LYS A 19 19.97 16.04 6.84
CA LYS A 19 19.54 17.03 5.84
C LYS A 19 18.07 16.83 5.51
N ALA A 20 17.64 15.58 5.34
CA ALA A 20 16.24 15.23 5.06
C ALA A 20 15.29 15.70 6.17
N PHE A 21 15.63 15.47 7.44
CA PHE A 21 14.83 15.98 8.57
C PHE A 21 14.76 17.51 8.60
N LYS A 22 15.90 18.20 8.43
CA LYS A 22 15.90 19.67 8.38
C LYS A 22 15.00 20.18 7.25
N THR A 23 15.07 19.55 6.08
CA THR A 23 14.23 19.90 4.93
C THR A 23 12.75 19.72 5.24
N LEU A 24 12.33 18.58 5.81
CA LEU A 24 10.92 18.34 6.17
C LEU A 24 10.42 19.33 7.23
N ILE A 25 11.22 19.65 8.23
CA ILE A 25 10.87 20.67 9.24
C ILE A 25 10.68 22.03 8.57
N LYS A 26 11.61 22.43 7.68
CA LYS A 26 11.48 23.68 6.93
C LYS A 26 10.18 23.73 6.14
N ILE A 27 9.85 22.66 5.40
CA ILE A 27 8.62 22.57 4.59
C ILE A 27 7.37 22.67 5.48
N LYS A 28 7.37 21.95 6.61
CA LYS A 28 6.25 21.97 7.56
C LYS A 28 5.98 23.34 8.17
N ASN A 29 7.02 24.19 8.30
CA ASN A 29 6.91 25.51 8.88
C ASN A 29 6.55 26.62 7.87
N LEU A 30 6.51 26.34 6.56
CA LEU A 30 6.05 27.30 5.56
C LEU A 30 4.60 27.74 5.85
N SER A 31 4.26 28.97 5.57
CA SER A 31 2.86 29.43 5.48
C SER A 31 2.15 28.73 4.32
N ILE A 32 0.83 28.88 4.19
CA ILE A 32 0.08 28.25 3.08
C ILE A 32 0.55 28.83 1.74
N SER A 33 0.69 30.15 1.63
CA SER A 33 1.15 30.81 0.39
C SER A 33 2.59 30.41 0.00
N GLU A 34 3.50 30.40 0.97
CA GLU A 34 4.88 29.94 0.74
C GLU A 34 4.91 28.46 0.32
N PHE A 35 4.00 27.66 0.83
CA PHE A 35 3.91 26.25 0.45
C PHE A 35 3.37 26.06 -0.97
N GLU A 36 2.42 26.87 -1.42
CA GLU A 36 1.93 26.86 -2.81
C GLU A 36 3.06 27.22 -3.80
N GLU A 37 3.84 28.25 -3.46
CA GLU A 37 5.01 28.62 -4.25
C GLU A 37 6.08 27.51 -4.23
N TYR A 38 6.34 26.92 -3.06
CA TYR A 38 7.24 25.78 -2.92
C TYR A 38 6.84 24.61 -3.82
N ILE A 39 5.55 24.24 -3.90
CA ILE A 39 5.08 23.15 -4.78
C ILE A 39 5.34 23.49 -6.24
N LYS A 40 4.96 24.69 -6.70
CA LYS A 40 5.20 25.13 -8.08
C LYS A 40 6.69 25.12 -8.44
N CYS A 41 7.52 25.61 -7.53
CA CYS A 41 8.96 25.58 -7.69
C CYS A 41 9.52 24.16 -7.80
N LYS A 42 9.05 23.24 -6.93
CA LYS A 42 9.49 21.83 -6.94
C LYS A 42 9.02 21.05 -8.16
N GLN A 43 7.80 21.31 -8.62
CA GLN A 43 7.30 20.78 -9.90
C GLN A 43 8.20 21.21 -11.06
N SER A 44 8.50 22.50 -11.16
CA SER A 44 9.39 23.02 -12.20
C SER A 44 10.82 22.48 -12.07
N GLU A 45 11.36 22.41 -10.86
CA GLU A 45 12.72 21.88 -10.61
C GLU A 45 12.84 20.42 -11.09
N ILE A 46 11.89 19.56 -10.72
CA ILE A 46 11.99 18.13 -11.05
C ILE A 46 11.76 17.84 -12.53
N VAL A 47 10.82 18.54 -13.17
CA VAL A 47 10.56 18.41 -14.62
C VAL A 47 11.77 18.87 -15.41
N ASN A 48 12.26 20.08 -15.15
CA ASN A 48 13.42 20.65 -15.83
C ASN A 48 14.69 19.82 -15.61
N PHE A 49 14.86 19.26 -14.40
CA PHE A 49 15.96 18.35 -14.13
C PHE A 49 15.92 17.12 -15.05
N HIS A 50 14.78 16.47 -15.17
CA HIS A 50 14.66 15.28 -16.01
C HIS A 50 14.71 15.60 -17.50
N ILE A 51 14.15 16.71 -17.97
CA ILE A 51 14.28 17.13 -19.36
C ILE A 51 15.75 17.37 -19.73
N ARG A 52 16.53 18.01 -18.84
CA ARG A 52 17.93 18.33 -19.12
C ARG A 52 18.90 17.15 -18.99
N HIS A 53 18.62 16.23 -18.08
CA HIS A 53 19.59 15.21 -17.66
C HIS A 53 19.14 13.76 -17.85
N ASN A 54 17.91 13.52 -18.25
CA ASN A 54 17.36 12.19 -18.46
C ASN A 54 16.86 12.05 -19.90
N GLN A 55 17.66 11.41 -20.74
CA GLN A 55 17.35 11.24 -22.16
C GLN A 55 16.01 10.52 -22.37
N PHE A 56 15.74 9.48 -21.58
CA PHE A 56 14.46 8.74 -21.62
C PHE A 56 13.26 9.67 -21.41
N TYR A 57 13.32 10.55 -20.39
CA TYR A 57 12.20 11.45 -20.11
C TYR A 57 12.10 12.58 -21.13
N LYS A 58 13.24 13.08 -21.62
CA LYS A 58 13.27 14.08 -22.68
C LYS A 58 12.58 13.60 -23.95
N GLU A 59 12.79 12.34 -24.33
CA GLU A 59 12.15 11.73 -25.51
C GLU A 59 10.63 11.56 -25.35
N ILE A 60 10.15 11.35 -24.12
CA ILE A 60 8.72 11.27 -23.81
C ILE A 60 8.06 12.65 -23.88
N VAL A 61 8.66 13.68 -23.28
CA VAL A 61 8.06 15.02 -23.21
C VAL A 61 8.15 15.76 -24.54
N LYS A 62 9.23 15.58 -25.34
CA LYS A 62 9.48 16.16 -26.67
C LYS A 62 9.45 17.69 -26.75
N ASN A 63 8.96 18.40 -25.74
CA ASN A 63 8.83 19.86 -25.71
C ASN A 63 9.54 20.41 -24.47
N GLU A 64 10.51 21.28 -24.70
CA GLU A 64 11.24 21.96 -23.61
C GLU A 64 10.44 23.13 -23.02
N ASN A 65 9.47 23.69 -23.77
CA ASN A 65 8.53 24.71 -23.31
C ASN A 65 7.22 24.06 -22.84
N TRP A 66 7.32 23.22 -21.85
CA TRP A 66 6.20 22.46 -21.31
C TRP A 66 5.29 23.32 -20.41
N ARG A 67 4.01 22.99 -20.37
CA ARG A 67 3.08 23.38 -19.31
C ARG A 67 2.72 22.13 -18.51
N TRP A 68 2.36 22.30 -17.24
CA TRP A 68 2.04 21.16 -16.36
C TRP A 68 0.95 20.26 -16.93
N GLU A 69 -0.07 20.86 -17.52
CA GLU A 69 -1.23 20.19 -18.09
C GLU A 69 -0.84 19.31 -19.30
N ASP A 70 0.15 19.76 -20.06
CA ASP A 70 0.60 19.10 -21.32
C ASP A 70 1.56 17.92 -21.03
N LEU A 71 2.06 17.80 -19.80
CA LEU A 71 2.95 16.69 -19.44
C LEU A 71 2.22 15.35 -19.51
N PRO A 72 2.82 14.32 -20.12
CA PRO A 72 2.20 13.01 -20.27
C PRO A 72 2.01 12.33 -18.91
N VAL A 73 0.87 11.67 -18.76
CA VAL A 73 0.62 10.76 -17.62
C VAL A 73 1.29 9.42 -17.95
N LEU A 74 2.28 9.04 -17.13
CA LEU A 74 3.06 7.83 -17.31
C LEU A 74 2.49 6.69 -16.49
N THR A 75 2.24 5.57 -17.12
CA THR A 75 1.90 4.33 -16.44
C THR A 75 3.15 3.50 -16.12
N LYS A 76 2.97 2.47 -15.32
CA LYS A 76 4.05 1.53 -15.06
C LYS A 76 4.60 0.89 -16.34
N ARG A 77 3.75 0.66 -17.35
CA ARG A 77 4.16 0.06 -18.65
C ARG A 77 5.10 1.00 -19.40
N ASP A 78 4.81 2.29 -19.42
CA ASP A 78 5.59 3.32 -20.13
C ASP A 78 7.00 3.44 -19.56
N ILE A 79 7.16 3.21 -18.25
CA ILE A 79 8.46 3.29 -17.56
C ILE A 79 9.07 1.92 -17.25
N GLN A 80 8.50 0.81 -17.77
CA GLN A 80 9.03 -0.54 -17.57
C GLN A 80 10.11 -0.90 -18.62
N VAL A 81 11.07 0.00 -18.80
CA VAL A 81 12.31 -0.23 -19.56
C VAL A 81 13.47 -0.51 -18.60
N GLU A 82 14.63 -0.86 -19.13
CA GLU A 82 15.82 -1.09 -18.31
C GLU A 82 16.13 0.07 -17.38
N LEU A 83 16.60 -0.24 -16.17
CA LEU A 83 16.79 0.77 -15.14
C LEU A 83 17.83 1.82 -15.54
N ASP A 84 18.91 1.38 -16.18
CA ASP A 84 20.03 2.24 -16.58
C ASP A 84 19.64 3.29 -17.62
N VAL A 85 18.65 2.98 -18.47
CA VAL A 85 18.09 3.92 -19.44
C VAL A 85 17.34 5.07 -18.74
N ARG A 86 16.74 4.79 -17.59
CA ARG A 86 15.93 5.75 -16.83
C ARG A 86 16.70 6.58 -15.83
N ILE A 87 17.95 6.21 -15.52
CA ILE A 87 18.77 6.92 -14.54
C ILE A 87 19.68 7.91 -15.25
N PRO A 88 19.59 9.22 -14.93
CA PRO A 88 20.54 10.21 -15.47
C PRO A 88 21.98 9.82 -15.15
N SER A 89 22.89 9.94 -16.12
CA SER A 89 24.31 9.56 -15.98
C SER A 89 25.06 10.32 -14.85
N LEU A 90 24.57 11.49 -14.48
CA LEU A 90 25.12 12.28 -13.36
C LEU A 90 24.77 11.69 -11.98
N ILE A 91 23.76 10.81 -11.87
CA ILE A 91 23.35 10.18 -10.61
C ILE A 91 24.19 8.92 -10.39
N LYS A 92 25.32 9.06 -9.70
CA LYS A 92 26.28 7.96 -9.48
C LYS A 92 25.92 7.03 -8.33
N SER A 93 25.03 7.43 -7.43
CA SER A 93 24.70 6.64 -6.22
C SER A 93 23.23 6.75 -5.87
N TYR A 94 22.57 5.61 -5.80
CA TYR A 94 21.12 5.53 -5.63
C TYR A 94 20.72 4.24 -4.88
N TYR A 95 19.51 4.24 -4.37
CA TYR A 95 18.85 3.06 -3.82
C TYR A 95 18.08 2.35 -4.94
N ILE A 96 18.21 1.03 -5.04
CA ILE A 96 17.42 0.21 -5.98
C ILE A 96 16.48 -0.68 -5.17
N ASN A 97 15.26 -0.82 -5.68
CA ASN A 97 14.32 -1.83 -5.22
C ASN A 97 13.42 -2.28 -6.37
N LYS A 98 12.57 -3.28 -6.11
CA LYS A 98 11.62 -3.81 -7.08
C LYS A 98 10.25 -4.00 -6.47
N THR A 99 9.21 -3.79 -7.28
CA THR A 99 7.85 -4.18 -6.92
C THR A 99 7.65 -5.68 -7.16
N SER A 100 6.66 -6.27 -6.49
CA SER A 100 6.36 -7.71 -6.65
C SER A 100 5.72 -8.09 -7.99
N GLY A 101 5.39 -7.11 -8.84
CA GLY A 101 4.76 -7.30 -10.15
C GLY A 101 3.46 -8.11 -10.08
N SER A 102 2.31 -7.48 -10.20
CA SER A 102 1.02 -8.20 -10.34
C SER A 102 0.94 -9.00 -11.66
N THR A 103 1.74 -8.59 -12.65
CA THR A 103 1.84 -9.19 -14.01
C THR A 103 2.95 -10.24 -14.14
N GLY A 104 3.66 -10.60 -13.05
CA GLY A 104 4.75 -11.58 -13.09
C GLY A 104 6.14 -10.96 -13.31
N THR A 105 6.27 -9.86 -14.05
CA THR A 105 7.56 -9.19 -14.27
C THR A 105 7.83 -8.16 -13.19
N PRO A 106 8.95 -8.24 -12.44
CA PRO A 106 9.30 -7.24 -11.44
C PRO A 106 9.60 -5.89 -12.09
N PHE A 107 9.02 -4.82 -11.55
CA PHE A 107 9.38 -3.47 -11.93
C PHE A 107 10.49 -2.96 -11.00
N TYR A 108 11.68 -2.74 -11.54
CA TYR A 108 12.81 -2.16 -10.84
C TYR A 108 12.73 -0.63 -10.87
N PHE A 109 13.09 0.00 -9.77
CA PHE A 109 13.12 1.45 -9.66
C PHE A 109 14.30 1.92 -8.81
N ALA A 110 14.72 3.17 -9.03
CA ALA A 110 15.78 3.81 -8.27
C ALA A 110 15.28 5.08 -7.58
N LYS A 111 15.94 5.42 -6.47
CA LYS A 111 15.81 6.72 -5.78
C LYS A 111 17.21 7.25 -5.49
N ASP A 112 17.46 8.49 -5.79
CA ASP A 112 18.70 9.11 -5.34
C ASP A 112 18.78 9.12 -3.80
N LYS A 113 19.99 9.29 -3.28
CA LYS A 113 20.22 9.20 -1.82
C LYS A 113 19.39 10.19 -1.00
N PHE A 114 19.16 11.38 -1.53
CA PHE A 114 18.40 12.40 -0.78
C PHE A 114 16.92 12.10 -0.78
N CYS A 115 16.35 11.71 -1.93
CA CYS A 115 14.96 11.25 -2.02
C CYS A 115 14.71 10.07 -1.06
N HIS A 116 15.60 9.06 -1.04
CA HIS A 116 15.47 7.93 -0.12
C HIS A 116 15.59 8.34 1.36
N ALA A 117 16.46 9.31 1.68
CA ALA A 117 16.55 9.85 3.04
C ALA A 117 15.27 10.60 3.46
N LEU A 118 14.65 11.36 2.55
CA LEU A 118 13.36 12.03 2.79
C LEU A 118 12.24 11.02 3.07
N THR A 119 12.21 9.89 2.35
CA THR A 119 11.30 8.79 2.64
C THR A 119 11.38 8.36 4.10
N TRP A 120 12.59 8.05 4.57
CA TRP A 120 12.80 7.61 5.95
C TRP A 120 12.48 8.69 6.97
N ALA A 121 12.81 9.94 6.67
CA ALA A 121 12.48 11.06 7.55
C ALA A 121 10.96 11.26 7.67
N ASN A 122 10.21 11.09 6.56
CA ASN A 122 8.75 11.16 6.57
C ASN A 122 8.11 10.01 7.36
N ILE A 123 8.54 8.76 7.11
CA ILE A 123 8.08 7.59 7.89
C ILE A 123 8.32 7.80 9.37
N GLN A 124 9.52 8.26 9.76
CA GLN A 124 9.86 8.54 11.15
C GLN A 124 8.97 9.62 11.74
N SER A 125 8.64 10.67 10.97
CA SER A 125 7.71 11.73 11.40
C SER A 125 6.32 11.18 11.68
N CYS A 126 5.74 10.40 10.77
CA CYS A 126 4.41 9.79 10.92
C CYS A 126 4.36 8.82 12.12
N PHE A 127 5.36 7.96 12.27
CA PHE A 127 5.42 7.01 13.38
C PHE A 127 5.67 7.70 14.74
N SER A 128 6.41 8.83 14.75
CA SER A 128 6.63 9.64 15.94
C SER A 128 5.36 10.33 16.41
N GLU A 129 4.51 10.77 15.51
CA GLU A 129 3.19 11.34 15.83
C GLU A 129 2.35 10.35 16.67
N HIS A 130 2.39 9.07 16.31
CA HIS A 130 1.72 8.01 17.07
C HIS A 130 2.54 7.44 18.24
N GLN A 131 3.70 8.03 18.57
CA GLN A 131 4.59 7.64 19.66
C GLN A 131 5.11 6.19 19.57
N VAL A 132 5.21 5.64 18.34
CA VAL A 132 5.67 4.27 18.09
C VAL A 132 7.05 4.19 17.43
N TYR A 133 7.59 5.32 16.93
CA TYR A 133 8.91 5.34 16.31
C TYR A 133 10.01 4.86 17.28
N GLY A 134 10.84 3.93 16.82
CA GLY A 134 11.93 3.34 17.61
C GLY A 134 11.49 2.36 18.70
N LYS A 135 10.20 2.14 18.88
CA LYS A 135 9.66 1.20 19.86
C LYS A 135 9.64 -0.22 19.31
N LYS A 136 9.50 -1.21 20.21
CA LYS A 136 9.47 -2.63 19.83
C LYS A 136 8.28 -2.94 18.94
N GLN A 137 8.54 -3.40 17.71
CA GLN A 137 7.55 -3.70 16.68
C GLN A 137 7.28 -5.20 16.58
N ALA A 138 6.01 -5.58 16.56
CA ALA A 138 5.54 -6.87 16.07
C ALA A 138 5.24 -6.72 14.56
N ARG A 139 6.06 -7.33 13.67
CA ARG A 139 5.97 -7.16 12.23
C ARG A 139 5.41 -8.39 11.53
N PHE A 140 4.31 -8.21 10.81
CA PHE A 140 3.60 -9.27 10.08
C PHE A 140 3.82 -9.12 8.56
N TYR A 141 5.01 -9.56 8.12
CA TYR A 141 5.46 -9.53 6.73
C TYR A 141 6.19 -10.81 6.36
N GLY A 142 6.15 -11.16 5.07
CA GLY A 142 6.97 -12.24 4.56
C GLY A 142 8.47 -12.01 4.83
N ILE A 143 9.17 -13.08 5.11
CA ILE A 143 10.63 -13.12 5.22
C ILE A 143 11.17 -13.95 4.06
N SER A 144 12.30 -13.56 3.50
CA SER A 144 12.90 -14.32 2.41
C SER A 144 13.28 -15.74 2.87
N GLN A 145 13.04 -16.72 2.00
CA GLN A 145 13.47 -18.12 2.22
C GLN A 145 14.94 -18.34 1.81
N ASN A 146 15.55 -17.38 1.11
CA ASN A 146 16.96 -17.41 0.77
C ASN A 146 17.82 -17.11 1.99
N LYS A 147 18.81 -17.98 2.32
CA LYS A 147 19.63 -17.85 3.53
C LYS A 147 20.34 -16.49 3.66
N LYS A 148 20.91 -15.94 2.57
CA LYS A 148 21.62 -14.64 2.60
C LYS A 148 20.64 -13.48 2.84
N GLU A 149 19.52 -13.47 2.14
CA GLU A 149 18.48 -12.45 2.32
C GLU A 149 17.82 -12.56 3.70
N TYR A 150 17.62 -13.77 4.21
CA TYR A 150 17.14 -14.02 5.56
C TYR A 150 18.05 -13.39 6.62
N LEU A 151 19.36 -13.62 6.56
CA LEU A 151 20.31 -13.04 7.51
C LEU A 151 20.31 -11.51 7.43
N TYR A 152 20.29 -10.97 6.22
CA TYR A 152 20.19 -9.52 6.01
C TYR A 152 18.88 -8.94 6.57
N ASP A 153 17.76 -9.63 6.40
CA ASP A 153 16.48 -9.23 6.99
C ASP A 153 16.53 -9.28 8.54
N ARG A 154 17.19 -10.28 9.14
CA ARG A 154 17.37 -10.35 10.60
C ARG A 154 18.24 -9.23 11.14
N MET A 155 19.31 -8.86 10.45
CA MET A 155 20.11 -7.67 10.82
C MET A 155 19.25 -6.39 10.77
N LYS A 156 18.48 -6.20 9.72
CA LYS A 156 17.54 -5.07 9.63
C LYS A 156 16.52 -5.08 10.78
N ASP A 157 15.99 -6.26 11.12
CA ASP A 157 15.02 -6.41 12.20
C ASP A 157 15.61 -6.01 13.54
N PHE A 158 16.88 -6.34 13.78
CA PHE A 158 17.60 -5.92 14.99
C PHE A 158 17.73 -4.39 15.08
N PHE A 159 18.29 -3.73 14.06
CA PHE A 159 18.45 -2.27 14.05
C PHE A 159 17.12 -1.51 14.13
N LEU A 160 16.07 -2.07 13.54
CA LEU A 160 14.74 -1.48 13.55
C LEU A 160 13.90 -1.87 14.79
N ASN A 161 14.51 -2.52 15.77
CA ASN A 161 13.87 -2.96 17.01
C ASN A 161 12.56 -3.72 16.76
N ARG A 162 12.57 -4.72 15.85
CA ARG A 162 11.37 -5.45 15.47
C ARG A 162 11.54 -6.96 15.52
N TYR A 163 10.45 -7.65 15.76
CA TYR A 163 10.33 -9.10 15.63
C TYR A 163 9.37 -9.41 14.49
N ARG A 164 9.76 -10.27 13.57
CA ARG A 164 8.98 -10.61 12.39
C ARG A 164 8.31 -11.96 12.56
N PHE A 165 6.99 -11.96 12.51
CA PHE A 165 6.14 -13.14 12.53
C PHE A 165 6.06 -13.75 11.12
N ASN A 166 6.03 -15.10 11.06
CA ASN A 166 5.89 -15.80 9.79
C ASN A 166 4.44 -15.73 9.30
N VAL A 167 4.22 -15.10 8.16
CA VAL A 167 2.90 -14.90 7.54
C VAL A 167 2.57 -15.90 6.44
N PHE A 168 3.41 -16.91 6.23
CA PHE A 168 3.15 -17.97 5.26
C PHE A 168 2.44 -19.19 5.87
N ASN A 169 2.50 -19.34 7.18
CA ASN A 169 1.74 -20.33 7.94
C ASN A 169 0.78 -19.63 8.89
N LEU A 170 -0.50 -19.62 8.55
CA LEU A 170 -1.58 -18.97 9.29
C LEU A 170 -2.51 -20.01 9.94
N SER A 171 -1.94 -21.12 10.42
CA SER A 171 -2.65 -22.15 11.17
C SER A 171 -2.99 -21.67 12.58
N GLU A 172 -3.97 -22.31 13.20
CA GLU A 172 -4.37 -22.06 14.59
C GLU A 172 -3.18 -22.20 15.56
N ASN A 173 -2.34 -23.21 15.33
CA ASN A 173 -1.13 -23.42 16.12
C ASN A 173 -0.14 -22.25 15.99
N SER A 174 0.00 -21.68 14.79
CA SER A 174 0.83 -20.49 14.59
C SER A 174 0.29 -19.29 15.35
N PHE A 175 -1.01 -19.04 15.32
CA PHE A 175 -1.64 -17.96 16.07
C PHE A 175 -1.52 -18.15 17.59
N ASN A 176 -1.64 -19.38 18.07
CA ASN A 176 -1.40 -19.70 19.47
C ASN A 176 0.04 -19.35 19.90
N ASN A 177 1.03 -19.73 19.08
CA ASN A 177 2.42 -19.38 19.31
C ASN A 177 2.65 -17.87 19.27
N TRP A 178 1.90 -17.11 18.45
CA TRP A 178 1.95 -15.66 18.45
C TRP A 178 1.45 -15.07 19.77
N VAL A 179 0.32 -15.55 20.29
CA VAL A 179 -0.20 -15.13 21.60
C VAL A 179 0.80 -15.38 22.70
N VAL A 180 1.42 -16.59 22.76
CA VAL A 180 2.49 -16.90 23.71
C VAL A 180 3.71 -15.98 23.53
N ASN A 181 4.04 -15.57 22.32
CA ASN A 181 5.12 -14.62 22.08
C ASN A 181 4.76 -13.22 22.58
N PHE A 182 3.52 -12.77 22.40
CA PHE A 182 3.04 -11.49 22.93
C PHE A 182 3.00 -11.43 24.46
N SER A 183 2.76 -12.54 25.14
CA SER A 183 2.81 -12.59 26.61
C SER A 183 4.23 -12.44 27.19
N LYS A 184 5.25 -12.81 26.39
CA LYS A 184 6.66 -12.78 26.80
C LYS A 184 7.39 -11.49 26.40
N ILE A 185 6.99 -10.86 25.29
CA ILE A 185 7.71 -9.71 24.70
C ILE A 185 6.81 -8.47 24.73
N LYS A 186 7.33 -7.38 25.28
CA LYS A 186 6.64 -6.09 25.40
C LYS A 186 6.64 -5.34 24.07
N TYR A 187 5.78 -5.75 23.13
CA TYR A 187 5.56 -5.01 21.90
C TYR A 187 4.81 -3.70 22.17
N VAL A 188 5.14 -2.65 21.41
CA VAL A 188 4.46 -1.36 21.49
C VAL A 188 3.47 -1.20 20.33
N TYR A 189 3.74 -1.79 19.17
CA TYR A 189 2.83 -1.74 18.05
C TYR A 189 2.94 -2.95 17.13
N LEU A 190 1.81 -3.26 16.46
CA LEU A 190 1.79 -4.18 15.34
C LEU A 190 1.95 -3.39 14.04
N ASN A 191 2.61 -3.99 13.04
CA ASN A 191 2.60 -3.48 11.68
C ASN A 191 2.61 -4.63 10.69
N GLY A 192 1.68 -4.64 9.74
CA GLY A 192 1.61 -5.76 8.82
C GLY A 192 0.54 -5.67 7.75
N TYR A 193 0.46 -6.74 6.96
CA TYR A 193 -0.59 -6.92 5.95
C TYR A 193 -1.96 -7.00 6.61
N THR A 194 -2.91 -6.25 6.08
CA THR A 194 -4.27 -6.17 6.61
C THR A 194 -4.90 -7.56 6.75
N SER A 195 -4.83 -8.38 5.70
CA SER A 195 -5.44 -9.74 5.71
C SER A 195 -4.88 -10.64 6.81
N VAL A 196 -3.59 -10.55 7.10
CA VAL A 196 -2.96 -11.35 8.16
C VAL A 196 -3.42 -10.90 9.53
N LEU A 197 -3.48 -9.58 9.75
CA LEU A 197 -3.92 -9.00 11.01
C LEU A 197 -5.41 -9.24 11.26
N VAL A 198 -6.24 -9.21 10.22
CA VAL A 198 -7.66 -9.60 10.30
C VAL A 198 -7.80 -11.06 10.69
N LEU A 199 -7.05 -11.98 10.09
CA LEU A 199 -7.10 -13.39 10.49
C LEU A 199 -6.65 -13.61 11.94
N PHE A 200 -5.63 -12.90 12.37
CA PHE A 200 -5.19 -12.96 13.76
C PHE A 200 -6.25 -12.40 14.72
N SER A 201 -6.95 -11.32 14.35
CA SER A 201 -8.06 -10.79 15.16
C SER A 201 -9.25 -11.74 15.21
N LYS A 202 -9.59 -12.44 14.12
CA LYS A 202 -10.62 -13.51 14.10
C LYS A 202 -10.23 -14.68 15.00
N TYR A 203 -8.96 -15.07 15.01
CA TYR A 203 -8.46 -16.08 15.96
C TYR A 203 -8.64 -15.64 17.41
N LEU A 204 -8.24 -14.40 17.75
CA LEU A 204 -8.45 -13.85 19.11
C LEU A 204 -9.93 -13.82 19.47
N GLN A 205 -10.80 -13.45 18.53
CA GLN A 205 -12.26 -13.51 18.68
C GLN A 205 -12.73 -14.92 19.05
N SER A 206 -12.29 -15.94 18.32
CA SER A 206 -12.69 -17.35 18.56
C SER A 206 -12.24 -17.88 19.93
N LYS A 207 -11.21 -17.27 20.52
CA LYS A 207 -10.70 -17.61 21.86
C LYS A 207 -11.15 -16.63 22.95
N ASN A 208 -11.98 -15.65 22.60
CA ASN A 208 -12.41 -14.55 23.49
C ASN A 208 -11.24 -13.83 24.19
N LEU A 209 -10.16 -13.54 23.43
CA LEU A 209 -8.96 -12.90 23.93
C LEU A 209 -8.83 -11.47 23.41
N VAL A 210 -8.31 -10.56 24.24
CA VAL A 210 -7.92 -9.20 23.83
C VAL A 210 -6.40 -9.07 23.94
N LEU A 211 -5.74 -8.74 22.83
CA LEU A 211 -4.28 -8.76 22.75
C LEU A 211 -3.63 -7.72 23.70
N LYS A 212 -4.27 -6.59 23.93
CA LYS A 212 -3.84 -5.55 24.86
C LYS A 212 -3.78 -6.03 26.31
N GLU A 213 -4.64 -6.95 26.70
CA GLU A 213 -4.63 -7.54 28.04
C GLU A 213 -3.45 -8.49 28.19
N ILE A 214 -3.09 -9.21 27.11
CA ILE A 214 -1.94 -10.14 27.07
C ILE A 214 -0.61 -9.35 26.99
N CYS A 215 -0.60 -8.26 26.23
CA CYS A 215 0.56 -7.39 26.00
C CYS A 215 0.23 -5.93 26.35
N PRO A 216 0.25 -5.55 27.67
CA PRO A 216 -0.18 -4.22 28.12
C PRO A 216 0.60 -3.04 27.54
N SER A 217 1.81 -3.29 27.04
CA SER A 217 2.64 -2.27 26.37
C SER A 217 2.14 -1.87 24.98
N LEU A 218 1.22 -2.63 24.39
CA LEU A 218 0.70 -2.40 23.05
C LEU A 218 -0.09 -1.08 22.98
N LYS A 219 0.17 -0.25 21.96
CA LYS A 219 -0.45 1.08 21.81
C LYS A 219 -1.18 1.26 20.48
N LYS A 220 -0.69 0.65 19.39
CA LYS A 220 -1.20 0.88 18.04
C LYS A 220 -1.08 -0.37 17.17
N CYS A 221 -1.92 -0.44 16.15
CA CYS A 221 -1.80 -1.37 15.04
C CYS A 221 -1.73 -0.56 13.73
N ILE A 222 -0.70 -0.77 12.91
CA ILE A 222 -0.54 -0.11 11.62
C ILE A 222 -0.73 -1.15 10.52
N VAL A 223 -1.79 -1.01 9.72
CA VAL A 223 -2.10 -1.86 8.58
C VAL A 223 -1.61 -1.23 7.29
N THR A 224 -1.14 -2.05 6.34
CA THR A 224 -0.55 -1.55 5.10
C THR A 224 -0.69 -2.54 3.95
N SER A 225 -0.46 -2.05 2.74
CA SER A 225 -0.30 -2.83 1.50
C SER A 225 -1.54 -3.53 0.96
N GLU A 226 -2.61 -3.58 1.69
CA GLU A 226 -3.92 -4.16 1.34
C GLU A 226 -4.99 -3.23 1.88
N MET A 227 -6.20 -3.29 1.27
CA MET A 227 -7.31 -2.49 1.77
C MET A 227 -7.67 -2.87 3.20
N CYS A 228 -8.01 -1.85 4.01
CA CYS A 228 -8.55 -2.05 5.35
C CYS A 228 -9.96 -1.46 5.42
N PHE A 229 -10.96 -2.33 5.48
CA PHE A 229 -12.36 -1.94 5.50
C PHE A 229 -12.80 -1.60 6.91
N LYS A 230 -13.92 -0.87 6.99
CA LYS A 230 -14.47 -0.40 8.27
C LYS A 230 -14.73 -1.55 9.24
N GLU A 231 -15.32 -2.63 8.76
CA GLU A 231 -15.64 -3.83 9.54
C GLU A 231 -14.38 -4.55 10.03
N ASP A 232 -13.39 -4.73 9.14
CA ASP A 232 -12.09 -5.31 9.47
C ASP A 232 -11.34 -4.44 10.49
N LYS A 233 -11.40 -3.11 10.33
CA LYS A 233 -10.80 -2.16 11.28
C LYS A 233 -11.44 -2.28 12.66
N LEU A 234 -12.77 -2.27 12.74
CA LEU A 234 -13.51 -2.41 14.00
C LEU A 234 -13.23 -3.75 14.68
N LEU A 235 -13.15 -4.86 13.92
CA LEU A 235 -12.79 -6.17 14.43
C LEU A 235 -11.38 -6.15 15.06
N MET A 236 -10.40 -5.61 14.33
CA MET A 236 -9.02 -5.51 14.81
C MET A 236 -8.92 -4.60 16.04
N GLU A 237 -9.60 -3.44 16.04
CA GLU A 237 -9.61 -2.52 17.19
C GLU A 237 -10.18 -3.18 18.43
N LYS A 238 -11.28 -3.97 18.28
CA LYS A 238 -11.90 -4.70 19.37
C LYS A 238 -10.96 -5.75 19.97
N TYR A 239 -10.35 -6.61 19.16
CA TYR A 239 -9.59 -7.76 19.66
C TYR A 239 -8.09 -7.48 19.83
N PHE A 240 -7.55 -6.44 19.23
CA PHE A 240 -6.22 -5.95 19.60
C PHE A 240 -6.28 -4.99 20.80
N GLY A 241 -7.43 -4.37 21.08
CA GLY A 241 -7.61 -3.41 22.16
C GLY A 241 -6.86 -2.08 21.95
N VAL A 242 -6.52 -1.75 20.69
CA VAL A 242 -5.78 -0.55 20.31
C VAL A 242 -6.26 0.01 18.98
N GLN A 243 -6.08 1.31 18.77
CA GLN A 243 -6.42 1.97 17.50
C GLN A 243 -5.67 1.36 16.31
N VAL A 244 -6.40 1.16 15.21
CA VAL A 244 -5.85 0.72 13.92
C VAL A 244 -5.65 1.93 13.01
N ILE A 245 -4.45 2.06 12.46
CA ILE A 245 -3.97 3.16 11.63
C ILE A 245 -3.75 2.63 10.22
N ASN A 246 -4.29 3.31 9.22
CA ASN A 246 -4.08 3.00 7.82
C ASN A 246 -2.81 3.68 7.28
N GLU A 247 -1.98 2.87 6.60
CA GLU A 247 -0.84 3.31 5.81
C GLU A 247 -1.07 2.97 4.33
N TYR A 248 -1.07 3.97 3.46
CA TYR A 248 -1.11 3.80 2.02
C TYR A 248 0.21 4.22 1.39
N GLY A 249 0.78 3.34 0.58
CA GLY A 249 2.05 3.60 -0.08
C GLY A 249 2.32 2.66 -1.25
N ALA A 250 3.19 3.10 -2.13
CA ALA A 250 3.77 2.32 -3.22
C ALA A 250 5.28 2.19 -3.01
N SER A 251 5.86 1.05 -3.34
CA SER A 251 7.30 0.83 -3.12
C SER A 251 8.18 1.88 -3.80
N GLU A 252 7.78 2.33 -4.99
CA GLU A 252 8.45 3.32 -5.82
C GLU A 252 8.24 4.77 -5.37
N LEU A 253 7.11 5.06 -4.71
CA LEU A 253 6.74 6.40 -4.22
C LEU A 253 6.77 6.54 -2.70
N ASP A 254 6.97 5.41 -1.97
CA ASP A 254 6.97 5.32 -0.53
C ASP A 254 5.63 5.56 0.13
N LEU A 255 5.61 6.29 1.25
CA LEU A 255 4.43 6.59 2.03
C LEU A 255 3.65 7.73 1.33
N ILE A 256 2.52 7.39 0.71
CA ILE A 256 1.65 8.33 0.00
C ILE A 256 0.69 9.01 0.98
N ALA A 257 0.01 8.21 1.80
CA ALA A 257 -0.88 8.73 2.84
C ALA A 257 -0.77 7.94 4.14
N PHE A 258 -0.93 8.63 5.27
CA PHE A 258 -0.88 8.04 6.59
C PHE A 258 -1.96 8.64 7.48
N GLN A 259 -2.66 7.78 8.23
CA GLN A 259 -3.73 8.22 9.12
C GLN A 259 -3.14 8.94 10.35
N ASN A 260 -3.57 10.16 10.62
CA ASN A 260 -3.17 10.95 11.78
C ASN A 260 -3.97 10.55 13.05
N LYS A 261 -3.75 11.25 14.14
CA LYS A 261 -4.44 11.01 15.43
C LYS A 261 -5.93 11.29 15.38
N GLU A 262 -6.35 12.22 14.53
CA GLU A 262 -7.74 12.63 14.29
C GLU A 262 -8.47 11.68 13.33
N ASN A 263 -7.83 10.57 12.93
CA ASN A 263 -8.32 9.59 11.93
C ASN A 263 -8.45 10.16 10.50
N GLU A 264 -7.86 11.31 10.21
CA GLU A 264 -7.76 11.81 8.84
C GLU A 264 -6.60 11.09 8.12
N TRP A 265 -6.83 10.67 6.89
CA TRP A 265 -5.81 10.00 6.08
C TRP A 265 -5.03 11.02 5.25
N LEU A 266 -3.98 11.59 5.86
CA LEU A 266 -3.24 12.71 5.30
C LEU A 266 -2.26 12.28 4.21
N ILE A 267 -2.35 12.95 3.07
CA ILE A 267 -1.38 12.79 1.97
C ILE A 267 -0.04 13.48 2.34
N ASN A 268 1.05 12.84 1.94
CA ASN A 268 2.39 13.39 2.06
C ASN A 268 2.65 14.48 1.00
N THR A 269 2.08 15.66 1.21
CA THR A 269 2.25 16.82 0.32
C THR A 269 3.66 17.41 0.36
N SER A 270 4.47 17.07 1.35
CA SER A 270 5.82 17.62 1.50
C SER A 270 6.80 17.12 0.43
N THR A 271 6.61 15.91 -0.08
CA THR A 271 7.53 15.29 -1.06
C THR A 271 6.84 14.72 -2.28
N LEU A 272 5.52 14.68 -2.26
CA LEU A 272 4.68 14.18 -3.36
C LEU A 272 3.65 15.24 -3.76
N PHE A 273 3.39 15.36 -5.05
CA PHE A 273 2.25 16.09 -5.57
C PHE A 273 1.24 15.07 -6.12
N VAL A 274 0.02 15.10 -5.60
CA VAL A 274 -1.03 14.11 -5.90
C VAL A 274 -2.18 14.78 -6.64
N GLU A 275 -2.52 14.20 -7.78
CA GLU A 275 -3.64 14.58 -8.63
C GLU A 275 -4.63 13.41 -8.73
N ILE A 276 -5.91 13.72 -8.84
CA ILE A 276 -6.93 12.75 -9.22
C ILE A 276 -7.42 13.11 -10.61
N LEU A 277 -7.25 12.21 -11.56
CA LEU A 277 -7.53 12.44 -12.98
C LEU A 277 -8.61 11.48 -13.50
N ASP A 278 -9.41 11.97 -14.45
CA ASP A 278 -10.33 11.15 -15.22
C ASP A 278 -9.59 10.30 -16.30
N ASN A 279 -10.33 9.55 -17.11
CA ASN A 279 -9.76 8.74 -18.18
C ASN A 279 -9.15 9.57 -19.33
N HIS A 280 -9.47 10.85 -19.42
CA HIS A 280 -8.94 11.80 -20.42
C HIS A 280 -7.76 12.63 -19.89
N ASN A 281 -7.25 12.30 -18.70
CA ASN A 281 -6.19 13.01 -17.98
C ASN A 281 -6.56 14.40 -17.46
N ASN A 282 -7.87 14.72 -17.36
CA ASN A 282 -8.31 15.96 -16.75
C ASN A 282 -8.45 15.80 -15.22
N PRO A 283 -8.09 16.82 -14.44
CA PRO A 283 -8.35 16.84 -13.01
C PRO A 283 -9.85 16.74 -12.71
N VAL A 284 -10.21 15.89 -11.75
CA VAL A 284 -11.59 15.82 -11.26
C VAL A 284 -11.77 16.69 -10.01
N PRO A 285 -13.01 17.17 -9.75
CA PRO A 285 -13.34 17.91 -8.53
C PRO A 285 -13.01 17.11 -7.26
N ASP A 286 -12.71 17.82 -6.18
CA ASP A 286 -12.48 17.21 -4.86
C ASP A 286 -13.69 16.38 -4.42
N GLY A 287 -13.43 15.21 -3.88
CA GLY A 287 -14.42 14.21 -3.48
C GLY A 287 -14.84 13.25 -4.60
N GLN A 288 -14.65 13.60 -5.86
CA GLN A 288 -14.90 12.70 -6.97
C GLN A 288 -13.76 11.69 -7.12
N SER A 289 -14.11 10.44 -7.41
CA SER A 289 -13.15 9.36 -7.65
C SER A 289 -12.54 9.44 -9.04
N GLY A 290 -11.23 9.14 -9.11
CA GLY A 290 -10.47 9.06 -10.36
C GLY A 290 -9.15 8.32 -10.15
N ARG A 291 -8.31 8.30 -11.17
CA ARG A 291 -6.99 7.68 -11.12
C ARG A 291 -6.06 8.53 -10.25
N ILE A 292 -5.36 7.87 -9.33
CA ILE A 292 -4.36 8.53 -8.49
C ILE A 292 -3.07 8.66 -9.27
N VAL A 293 -2.72 9.90 -9.61
CA VAL A 293 -1.50 10.27 -10.35
C VAL A 293 -0.58 11.06 -9.43
N ILE A 294 0.69 10.66 -9.38
CA ILE A 294 1.63 11.19 -8.38
C ILE A 294 2.92 11.65 -9.05
N THR A 295 3.38 12.82 -8.64
CA THR A 295 4.73 13.30 -8.94
C THR A 295 5.60 13.25 -7.69
N SER A 296 6.73 12.56 -7.78
CA SER A 296 7.77 12.59 -6.76
C SER A 296 8.61 13.84 -6.93
N LEU A 297 8.48 14.81 -6.01
CA LEU A 297 9.10 16.12 -6.10
C LEU A 297 10.64 16.12 -5.89
N TYR A 298 11.20 14.97 -5.51
CA TYR A 298 12.62 14.87 -5.15
C TYR A 298 13.38 13.72 -5.84
N ASN A 299 12.69 12.82 -6.56
CA ASN A 299 13.39 11.68 -7.15
C ASN A 299 14.11 12.06 -8.45
N LYS A 300 15.41 12.31 -8.34
CA LYS A 300 16.29 12.61 -9.48
C LYS A 300 16.81 11.35 -10.18
N ALA A 301 16.63 10.16 -9.60
CA ALA A 301 17.08 8.91 -10.21
C ALA A 301 16.07 8.29 -11.17
N ASN A 302 14.76 8.44 -10.90
CA ASN A 302 13.72 8.00 -11.83
C ASN A 302 12.66 9.10 -12.02
N PRO A 303 12.14 9.29 -13.25
CA PRO A 303 11.19 10.34 -13.60
C PRO A 303 9.77 9.93 -13.22
N PHE A 304 9.46 9.79 -11.92
CA PHE A 304 8.09 9.63 -11.46
C PHE A 304 7.38 10.99 -11.46
N ILE A 305 7.06 11.48 -12.64
CA ILE A 305 6.35 12.74 -12.91
C ILE A 305 5.02 12.38 -13.56
N LYS A 306 3.91 12.87 -13.01
CA LYS A 306 2.54 12.48 -13.39
C LYS A 306 2.40 10.95 -13.57
N TYR A 307 2.92 10.20 -12.59
CA TYR A 307 2.91 8.74 -12.60
C TYR A 307 1.59 8.19 -12.08
N ASP A 308 0.86 7.50 -12.95
CA ASP A 308 -0.34 6.74 -12.58
C ASP A 308 0.08 5.49 -11.79
N VAL A 309 -0.25 5.47 -10.51
CA VAL A 309 0.12 4.37 -9.61
C VAL A 309 -0.73 3.12 -9.85
N GLY A 310 -1.77 3.23 -10.67
CA GLY A 310 -2.74 2.18 -10.94
C GLY A 310 -3.77 1.98 -9.82
N ASP A 311 -3.97 2.97 -8.97
CA ASP A 311 -4.98 2.97 -7.92
C ASP A 311 -6.07 4.02 -8.23
N ILE A 312 -7.31 3.77 -7.78
CA ILE A 312 -8.44 4.70 -7.86
C ILE A 312 -8.79 5.20 -6.48
N GLY A 313 -9.07 6.49 -6.38
CA GLY A 313 -9.46 7.12 -5.12
C GLY A 313 -9.93 8.54 -5.29
N SER A 314 -10.28 9.17 -4.17
CA SER A 314 -10.67 10.58 -4.13
C SER A 314 -9.95 11.31 -2.99
N ILE A 315 -9.69 12.58 -3.22
CA ILE A 315 -9.06 13.47 -2.23
C ILE A 315 -9.95 14.66 -1.93
N GLN A 316 -9.67 15.29 -0.80
CA GLN A 316 -10.22 16.59 -0.44
C GLN A 316 -9.08 17.52 -0.04
N ARG A 317 -8.94 18.64 -0.72
CA ARG A 317 -7.98 19.68 -0.40
C ARG A 317 -8.60 20.66 0.59
N ILE A 318 -8.07 20.71 1.80
CA ILE A 318 -8.43 21.74 2.78
C ILE A 318 -7.62 23.00 2.49
N ASN A 319 -6.35 22.82 2.13
CA ASN A 319 -5.42 23.81 1.60
C ASN A 319 -4.24 23.08 0.95
N ALA A 320 -3.28 23.80 0.41
CA ALA A 320 -2.12 23.22 -0.28
C ALA A 320 -1.30 22.25 0.60
N LYS A 321 -1.24 22.48 1.92
CA LYS A 321 -0.49 21.65 2.87
C LYS A 321 -1.31 20.48 3.41
N LYS A 322 -2.62 20.63 3.55
CA LYS A 322 -3.51 19.62 4.13
C LYS A 322 -4.44 19.06 3.07
N VAL A 323 -4.09 17.90 2.56
CA VAL A 323 -4.86 17.11 1.60
C VAL A 323 -5.21 15.77 2.23
N ILE A 324 -6.48 15.41 2.22
CA ILE A 324 -7.02 14.20 2.84
C ILE A 324 -7.37 13.21 1.73
N LEU A 325 -6.88 11.98 1.82
CA LEU A 325 -7.36 10.86 1.02
C LEU A 325 -8.70 10.41 1.60
N LYS A 326 -9.80 10.74 0.92
CA LYS A 326 -11.17 10.44 1.39
C LYS A 326 -11.53 8.99 1.15
N LYS A 327 -11.13 8.47 0.00
CA LYS A 327 -11.46 7.10 -0.44
C LYS A 327 -10.32 6.52 -1.25
N LEU A 328 -10.00 5.28 -0.97
CA LEU A 328 -9.15 4.43 -1.80
C LEU A 328 -10.03 3.26 -2.24
N GLU A 329 -10.25 3.09 -3.54
CA GLU A 329 -11.22 2.11 -4.07
C GLU A 329 -10.56 0.82 -4.52
N GLY A 330 -9.24 0.85 -4.76
CA GLY A 330 -8.47 -0.30 -5.20
C GLY A 330 -7.72 -0.06 -6.50
N ARG A 331 -7.29 -1.14 -7.14
CA ARG A 331 -6.44 -1.05 -8.33
C ARG A 331 -7.22 -0.95 -9.62
N ASN A 332 -6.71 -0.13 -10.52
CA ASN A 332 -7.18 0.01 -11.89
C ASN A 332 -7.02 -1.29 -12.74
N ASP A 333 -6.10 -2.19 -12.34
CA ASP A 333 -5.84 -3.47 -13.04
C ASP A 333 -6.73 -4.64 -12.56
N ASP A 334 -7.52 -4.45 -11.52
CA ASP A 334 -8.34 -5.49 -10.90
C ASP A 334 -9.83 -5.20 -11.11
N TYR A 335 -10.23 -5.00 -12.39
CA TYR A 335 -11.64 -4.85 -12.77
C TYR A 335 -12.33 -6.19 -12.98
N VAL A 336 -13.61 -6.22 -12.61
CA VAL A 336 -14.58 -7.14 -13.22
C VAL A 336 -14.95 -6.58 -14.59
N ILE A 337 -14.85 -7.38 -15.63
CA ILE A 337 -15.35 -7.03 -16.96
C ILE A 337 -16.82 -7.43 -17.01
N LEU A 338 -17.71 -6.46 -17.26
CA LEU A 338 -19.14 -6.69 -17.36
C LEU A 338 -19.54 -7.16 -18.76
N ALA A 339 -20.76 -7.70 -18.91
CA ALA A 339 -21.24 -8.23 -20.19
C ALA A 339 -21.31 -7.19 -21.30
N ASP A 340 -21.52 -5.92 -20.96
CA ASP A 340 -21.53 -4.79 -21.90
C ASP A 340 -20.11 -4.26 -22.22
N GLY A 341 -19.06 -4.93 -21.72
CA GLY A 341 -17.66 -4.51 -21.87
C GLY A 341 -17.22 -3.42 -20.92
N THR A 342 -18.12 -2.87 -20.09
CA THR A 342 -17.75 -1.90 -19.07
C THR A 342 -16.97 -2.55 -17.93
N LYS A 343 -16.32 -1.73 -17.09
CA LYS A 343 -15.42 -2.19 -16.03
C LYS A 343 -15.96 -1.77 -14.67
N ALA A 344 -16.17 -2.73 -13.76
CA ALA A 344 -16.45 -2.47 -12.36
C ALA A 344 -15.21 -2.78 -11.50
N ILE A 345 -15.05 -2.07 -10.38
CA ILE A 345 -13.90 -2.24 -9.50
C ILE A 345 -13.98 -3.62 -8.82
N GLY A 346 -13.03 -4.50 -9.13
CA GLY A 346 -13.01 -5.88 -8.66
C GLY A 346 -12.92 -6.01 -7.14
N LEU A 347 -12.28 -5.07 -6.46
CA LEU A 347 -12.27 -5.04 -5.00
C LEU A 347 -13.65 -4.69 -4.43
N THR A 348 -14.39 -3.75 -5.00
CA THR A 348 -15.76 -3.46 -4.59
C THR A 348 -16.63 -4.71 -4.73
N PHE A 349 -16.53 -5.39 -5.87
CA PHE A 349 -17.19 -6.67 -6.11
C PHE A 349 -16.82 -7.73 -5.06
N TYR A 350 -15.51 -7.91 -4.80
CA TYR A 350 -15.04 -8.81 -3.76
C TYR A 350 -15.66 -8.52 -2.40
N TYR A 351 -15.82 -7.24 -2.02
CA TYR A 351 -16.34 -6.88 -0.71
C TYR A 351 -17.84 -7.05 -0.58
N VAL A 352 -18.59 -6.79 -1.62
CA VAL A 352 -20.02 -7.12 -1.63
C VAL A 352 -20.18 -8.61 -1.33
N ILE A 353 -19.46 -9.46 -2.03
CA ILE A 353 -19.50 -10.91 -1.80
C ILE A 353 -18.98 -11.30 -0.40
N LYS A 354 -17.86 -10.70 0.04
CA LYS A 354 -17.30 -10.94 1.38
C LYS A 354 -18.29 -10.58 2.49
N SER A 355 -18.97 -9.42 2.39
CA SER A 355 -19.89 -8.96 3.43
C SER A 355 -21.08 -9.90 3.63
N ILE A 356 -21.53 -10.55 2.58
CA ILE A 356 -22.63 -11.51 2.61
C ILE A 356 -22.19 -12.82 3.27
N ILE A 357 -21.01 -13.28 2.86
CA ILE A 357 -20.39 -14.49 3.36
C ILE A 357 -20.11 -14.39 4.87
N GLU A 358 -19.58 -13.25 5.34
CA GLU A 358 -19.23 -13.04 6.75
C GLU A 358 -20.43 -12.92 7.68
N LYS A 359 -21.57 -12.42 7.20
CA LYS A 359 -22.81 -12.36 7.99
C LYS A 359 -23.37 -13.74 8.39
N LYS A 360 -23.00 -14.80 7.68
CA LYS A 360 -23.58 -16.15 7.82
C LYS A 360 -22.61 -17.24 8.29
N ASN A 361 -21.40 -16.90 8.76
CA ASN A 361 -20.47 -17.75 9.52
C ASN A 361 -19.72 -18.85 8.80
N SER A 362 -18.54 -18.84 8.64
CA SER A 362 -17.54 -19.94 8.61
C SER A 362 -16.40 -19.72 7.63
N ILE A 363 -16.49 -18.72 6.76
CA ILE A 363 -15.41 -18.48 5.81
C ILE A 363 -14.36 -17.57 6.47
N LYS A 364 -13.13 -18.07 6.52
CA LYS A 364 -11.96 -17.35 7.07
C LYS A 364 -11.35 -16.41 6.04
N GLU A 365 -11.19 -16.89 4.81
CA GLU A 365 -10.64 -16.16 3.68
C GLU A 365 -11.37 -16.53 2.39
N ILE A 366 -11.45 -15.56 1.47
CA ILE A 366 -11.94 -15.79 0.10
C ILE A 366 -11.01 -15.12 -0.91
N LYS A 367 -11.03 -15.65 -2.14
CA LYS A 367 -10.43 -15.06 -3.32
C LYS A 367 -11.32 -15.32 -4.51
N ILE A 368 -11.57 -14.31 -5.32
CA ILE A 368 -12.43 -14.41 -6.50
C ILE A 368 -11.59 -14.22 -7.75
N LYS A 369 -11.82 -15.08 -8.74
CA LYS A 369 -11.23 -14.96 -10.07
C LYS A 369 -12.34 -14.90 -11.10
N GLN A 370 -12.32 -13.92 -11.96
CA GLN A 370 -13.11 -13.91 -13.17
C GLN A 370 -12.34 -14.66 -14.26
N ILE A 371 -12.87 -15.78 -14.72
CA ILE A 371 -12.25 -16.65 -15.75
C ILE A 371 -12.74 -16.21 -17.13
N GLU A 372 -14.07 -16.07 -17.28
CA GLU A 372 -14.78 -15.56 -18.44
C GLU A 372 -15.76 -14.48 -17.98
N ILE A 373 -16.44 -13.81 -18.90
CA ILE A 373 -17.37 -12.72 -18.57
C ILE A 373 -18.43 -13.19 -17.58
N ASP A 374 -18.99 -14.37 -17.78
CA ASP A 374 -20.05 -14.99 -16.98
C ASP A 374 -19.56 -16.14 -16.08
N PHE A 375 -18.25 -16.45 -16.07
CA PHE A 375 -17.69 -17.54 -15.30
C PHE A 375 -16.67 -17.07 -14.26
N PHE A 376 -16.94 -17.40 -12.98
CA PHE A 376 -16.11 -17.03 -11.84
C PHE A 376 -15.68 -18.27 -11.04
N GLU A 377 -14.47 -18.22 -10.51
CA GLU A 377 -13.95 -19.16 -9.54
C GLU A 377 -13.85 -18.47 -8.16
N LEU A 378 -14.50 -19.05 -7.14
CA LEU A 378 -14.43 -18.58 -5.77
C LEU A 378 -13.66 -19.60 -4.92
N GLU A 379 -12.40 -19.29 -4.64
CA GLU A 379 -11.55 -20.03 -3.71
C GLU A 379 -11.83 -19.57 -2.27
N TYR A 380 -12.04 -20.48 -1.34
CA TYR A 380 -12.32 -20.13 0.06
C TYR A 380 -11.67 -21.07 1.07
N VAL A 381 -11.40 -20.53 2.26
CA VAL A 381 -10.92 -21.26 3.44
C VAL A 381 -11.99 -21.22 4.50
N SER A 382 -12.44 -22.39 4.94
CA SER A 382 -13.46 -22.55 5.99
C SER A 382 -13.31 -23.90 6.69
N ASP A 383 -13.86 -24.02 7.90
CA ASP A 383 -13.85 -25.28 8.63
C ASP A 383 -14.80 -26.30 7.97
N LYS A 384 -15.96 -25.85 7.49
CA LYS A 384 -16.96 -26.68 6.81
C LYS A 384 -17.07 -26.32 5.32
N VAL A 385 -17.52 -27.28 4.51
CA VAL A 385 -17.86 -27.01 3.10
C VAL A 385 -19.11 -26.13 3.06
N LEU A 386 -19.17 -25.20 2.11
CA LEU A 386 -20.36 -24.38 1.86
C LEU A 386 -21.55 -25.27 1.46
N THR A 387 -22.67 -25.04 2.09
CA THR A 387 -23.94 -25.71 1.71
C THR A 387 -24.44 -25.19 0.35
N ASN A 388 -25.32 -25.96 -0.30
CA ASN A 388 -25.94 -25.53 -1.55
C ASN A 388 -26.70 -24.20 -1.39
N THR A 389 -27.39 -24.01 -0.26
CA THR A 389 -28.07 -22.76 0.09
C THR A 389 -27.08 -21.56 0.13
N GLN A 390 -25.96 -21.74 0.82
CA GLN A 390 -24.94 -20.69 0.90
C GLN A 390 -24.33 -20.35 -0.47
N LYS A 391 -24.07 -21.37 -1.30
CA LYS A 391 -23.58 -21.17 -2.67
C LYS A 391 -24.59 -20.43 -3.54
N SER A 392 -25.88 -20.80 -3.44
CA SER A 392 -26.96 -20.13 -4.17
C SER A 392 -27.10 -18.67 -3.75
N GLU A 393 -27.03 -18.37 -2.46
CA GLU A 393 -27.08 -16.98 -1.95
C GLU A 393 -25.91 -16.13 -2.48
N ILE A 394 -24.69 -16.67 -2.47
CA ILE A 394 -23.53 -15.99 -3.05
C ILE A 394 -23.76 -15.72 -4.53
N ASN A 395 -24.25 -16.71 -5.27
CA ASN A 395 -24.52 -16.58 -6.70
C ASN A 395 -25.57 -15.50 -6.98
N ILE A 396 -26.67 -15.48 -6.24
CA ILE A 396 -27.72 -14.44 -6.35
C ILE A 396 -27.14 -13.05 -6.14
N GLU A 397 -26.29 -12.84 -5.16
CA GLU A 397 -25.72 -11.52 -4.90
C GLU A 397 -24.65 -11.13 -5.95
N MET A 398 -23.95 -12.12 -6.51
CA MET A 398 -23.08 -11.87 -7.67
C MET A 398 -23.89 -11.41 -8.88
N ILE A 399 -25.01 -12.09 -9.18
CA ILE A 399 -25.96 -11.72 -10.24
C ILE A 399 -26.53 -10.31 -10.02
N LYS A 400 -26.95 -10.00 -8.80
CA LYS A 400 -27.46 -8.64 -8.48
C LYS A 400 -26.40 -7.54 -8.69
N PHE A 401 -25.15 -7.79 -8.30
CA PHE A 401 -24.08 -6.82 -8.48
C PHE A 401 -23.70 -6.64 -9.96
N LEU A 402 -23.64 -7.74 -10.70
CA LEU A 402 -23.20 -7.77 -12.10
C LEU A 402 -24.34 -7.44 -13.07
N ASN A 403 -25.61 -7.62 -12.65
CA ASN A 403 -26.82 -7.43 -13.44
C ASN A 403 -26.94 -8.38 -14.65
N TYR A 404 -26.33 -9.58 -14.54
CA TYR A 404 -26.48 -10.69 -15.51
C TYR A 404 -26.19 -12.03 -14.84
N GLU A 405 -26.65 -13.12 -15.46
CA GLU A 405 -26.44 -14.48 -14.98
C GLU A 405 -24.96 -14.87 -15.00
N VAL A 406 -24.50 -15.50 -13.95
CA VAL A 406 -23.13 -15.97 -13.82
C VAL A 406 -23.06 -17.41 -13.30
N LYS A 407 -22.01 -18.11 -13.68
CA LYS A 407 -21.62 -19.43 -13.18
C LYS A 407 -20.49 -19.28 -12.20
N VAL A 408 -20.59 -19.91 -11.03
CA VAL A 408 -19.56 -19.85 -10.00
C VAL A 408 -19.10 -21.25 -9.61
N ASP A 409 -17.79 -21.49 -9.79
CA ASP A 409 -17.12 -22.69 -9.29
C ASP A 409 -16.56 -22.41 -7.89
N PHE A 410 -16.99 -23.20 -6.89
CA PHE A 410 -16.63 -23.03 -5.49
C PHE A 410 -15.55 -24.02 -5.07
N LYS A 411 -14.34 -23.55 -4.77
CA LYS A 411 -13.18 -24.36 -4.39
C LYS A 411 -12.81 -24.16 -2.92
N LYS A 412 -13.10 -25.18 -2.08
CA LYS A 412 -12.60 -25.19 -0.71
C LYS A 412 -11.12 -25.53 -0.71
N LEU A 413 -10.31 -24.71 -0.03
CA LEU A 413 -8.87 -24.91 0.13
C LEU A 413 -8.50 -24.88 1.61
N ASN A 414 -7.37 -25.52 1.96
CA ASN A 414 -6.82 -25.43 3.31
C ASN A 414 -6.16 -24.06 3.58
N HIS A 415 -5.63 -23.41 2.54
CA HIS A 415 -5.07 -22.07 2.57
C HIS A 415 -5.11 -21.43 1.17
N LEU A 416 -5.22 -20.09 1.12
CA LEU A 416 -5.15 -19.36 -0.13
C LEU A 416 -3.70 -19.06 -0.51
N LYS A 417 -3.40 -19.16 -1.81
CA LYS A 417 -2.09 -18.83 -2.35
C LYS A 417 -1.81 -17.33 -2.21
N ARG A 418 -0.72 -17.01 -1.52
CA ARG A 418 -0.22 -15.64 -1.35
C ARG A 418 0.92 -15.36 -2.31
N THR A 419 1.19 -14.09 -2.54
CA THR A 419 2.38 -13.65 -3.30
C THR A 419 3.68 -14.08 -2.58
N LYS A 420 4.82 -14.05 -3.28
CA LYS A 420 6.15 -14.32 -2.69
C LYS A 420 6.47 -13.45 -1.45
N ARG A 421 5.78 -12.33 -1.28
CA ARG A 421 5.91 -11.42 -0.11
C ARG A 421 4.82 -11.61 0.95
N GLY A 422 3.92 -12.58 0.78
CA GLY A 422 2.88 -12.93 1.75
C GLY A 422 1.56 -12.16 1.61
N LYS A 423 1.39 -11.31 0.58
CA LYS A 423 0.12 -10.59 0.31
C LYS A 423 -0.93 -11.52 -0.29
N LEU A 424 -2.19 -11.33 0.09
CA LEU A 424 -3.33 -11.96 -0.55
C LEU A 424 -3.84 -11.05 -1.69
N LYS A 425 -3.92 -11.57 -2.92
CA LYS A 425 -4.64 -10.92 -4.01
C LYS A 425 -6.09 -11.39 -3.99
N GLN A 426 -6.98 -10.53 -3.58
CA GLN A 426 -8.37 -10.86 -3.26
C GLN A 426 -9.26 -11.06 -4.49
N PHE A 427 -9.00 -10.27 -5.55
CA PHE A 427 -9.67 -10.38 -6.84
C PHE A 427 -8.66 -10.45 -7.99
N THR A 428 -9.01 -11.14 -9.07
CA THR A 428 -8.22 -11.18 -10.31
C THR A 428 -9.16 -11.46 -11.49
N SER A 429 -9.14 -10.64 -12.53
CA SER A 429 -9.69 -11.01 -13.83
C SER A 429 -8.61 -11.64 -14.71
N LEU A 430 -8.95 -12.70 -15.41
CA LEU A 430 -8.07 -13.36 -16.40
C LEU A 430 -8.40 -12.93 -17.84
N ILE A 431 -9.51 -12.22 -18.05
CA ILE A 431 -10.01 -11.82 -19.37
C ILE A 431 -9.07 -10.88 -20.12
N ASN A 432 -8.32 -10.02 -19.40
CA ASN A 432 -7.44 -9.00 -20.01
C ASN A 432 -5.96 -9.35 -19.91
N LYS A 433 -5.58 -10.62 -20.04
CA LYS A 433 -4.17 -11.03 -20.07
C LYS A 433 -3.65 -11.38 -21.47
N THR A 434 -4.45 -11.08 -22.49
CA THR A 434 -4.01 -11.12 -23.88
C THR A 434 -3.56 -9.74 -24.36
#